data_8eb1a36275c4f6f60c47129d739900d2
#
_entry.id   8eb1a36275c4f6f60c47129d739900d2
#
_cell.length_a   1.000
_cell.length_b   1.000
_cell.length_c   1.000
_cell.angle_alpha   90.00
_cell.angle_beta   90.00
_cell.angle_gamma   90.00
#
_symmetry.space_group_name_H-M   'P 1'
#
loop_
_entity.id
_entity.type
_entity.pdbx_description
1 polymer ?
#
loop_
_entity_poly.entity_id
_entity_poly.type
_entity_poly.pdbx_seq_one_letter_code
_entity_poly.pdbx_strand_id
1 'polypeptide(L)'
;MALVTSQTTLPDFEHEYHTVIVDTIDDSTSKQKFTSYFPTPLENIVQVQLIAAHIDNHDASTLIHLKIDELRTIFSQRGKTDLDTADDNMINGVFGTLVTDGTDRIVFKNEYPVIQQYYNPIRKLDRLTVEVLKETGGDVTVTSGGETCLIFRFVCKNKNMPY
;
A
#
# COMPACT_ATOMS: atom_id res chain seq x y z
N MET A 1 28.01 -23.60 -13.06
CA MET A 1 26.85 -24.41 -12.61
C MET A 1 26.28 -23.73 -11.39
N ALA A 2 25.26 -22.91 -11.56
CA ALA A 2 24.63 -22.22 -10.46
C ALA A 2 23.65 -23.20 -9.78
N LEU A 3 23.96 -23.57 -8.54
CA LEU A 3 23.00 -24.26 -7.69
C LEU A 3 21.87 -23.28 -7.38
N VAL A 4 20.75 -23.42 -8.08
CA VAL A 4 19.49 -22.85 -7.64
C VAL A 4 19.05 -23.69 -6.45
N THR A 5 19.47 -23.29 -5.27
CA THR A 5 18.83 -23.77 -4.06
C THR A 5 17.40 -23.23 -4.07
N SER A 6 16.45 -24.07 -4.42
CA SER A 6 15.06 -23.80 -4.07
C SER A 6 15.06 -23.58 -2.56
N GLN A 7 14.73 -22.36 -2.12
CA GLN A 7 14.44 -22.13 -0.72
C GLN A 7 13.22 -22.99 -0.42
N THR A 8 13.45 -24.15 0.14
CA THR A 8 12.43 -24.89 0.85
C THR A 8 12.17 -24.06 2.09
N THR A 9 11.27 -23.10 1.97
CA THR A 9 10.73 -22.42 3.14
C THR A 9 10.00 -23.50 3.92
N LEU A 10 10.62 -23.89 5.01
CA LEU A 10 9.91 -24.66 6.04
C LEU A 10 8.63 -23.88 6.39
N PRO A 11 7.50 -24.56 6.56
CA PRO A 11 6.28 -23.89 6.96
C PRO A 11 6.58 -23.06 8.21
N ASP A 12 6.39 -21.74 8.11
CA ASP A 12 6.49 -20.86 9.25
C ASP A 12 5.21 -21.05 10.05
N PHE A 13 5.29 -21.86 11.11
CA PHE A 13 4.14 -22.15 11.97
C PHE A 13 3.72 -20.93 12.82
N GLU A 14 4.55 -19.91 12.89
CA GLU A 14 4.28 -18.70 13.68
C GLU A 14 3.43 -17.69 12.91
N HIS A 15 3.49 -17.72 11.57
CA HIS A 15 2.85 -16.74 10.72
C HIS A 15 1.99 -17.37 9.63
N GLU A 16 0.89 -16.69 9.34
CA GLU A 16 0.03 -16.95 8.19
C GLU A 16 0.21 -15.86 7.15
N TYR A 17 0.24 -16.24 5.87
CA TYR A 17 0.46 -15.33 4.76
C TYR A 17 -0.82 -15.24 3.91
N HIS A 18 -1.36 -14.03 3.76
CA HIS A 18 -2.53 -13.78 2.95
C HIS A 18 -2.17 -12.82 1.81
N THR A 19 -2.53 -13.18 0.59
CA THR A 19 -2.44 -12.27 -0.55
C THR A 19 -3.82 -11.72 -0.85
N VAL A 20 -3.91 -10.38 -0.88
CA VAL A 20 -5.16 -9.66 -1.12
C VAL A 20 -4.99 -8.77 -2.33
N ILE A 21 -5.93 -8.85 -3.25
CA ILE A 21 -6.03 -7.98 -4.42
C ILE A 21 -7.14 -6.99 -4.15
N VAL A 22 -6.84 -5.72 -4.38
CA VAL A 22 -7.77 -4.60 -4.20
C VAL A 22 -7.76 -3.80 -5.49
N ASP A 23 -8.90 -3.66 -6.13
CA ASP A 23 -9.02 -2.98 -7.40
C ASP A 23 -10.28 -2.08 -7.48
N THR A 24 -10.35 -1.29 -8.54
CA THR A 24 -11.44 -0.36 -8.82
C THR A 24 -12.14 -0.67 -10.13
N ILE A 25 -12.06 -1.91 -10.62
CA ILE A 25 -12.56 -2.30 -11.96
C ILE A 25 -14.04 -1.98 -12.11
N ASP A 26 -14.84 -2.27 -11.09
CA ASP A 26 -16.30 -2.05 -11.13
C ASP A 26 -16.74 -0.72 -10.47
N ASP A 27 -15.79 0.08 -9.94
CA ASP A 27 -16.14 1.37 -9.34
C ASP A 27 -16.27 2.45 -10.41
N SER A 28 -17.47 2.96 -10.57
CA SER A 28 -17.77 4.04 -11.53
C SER A 28 -17.47 5.44 -10.99
N THR A 29 -17.22 5.59 -9.69
CA THR A 29 -17.26 6.91 -9.04
C THR A 29 -15.90 7.48 -8.65
N SER A 30 -14.96 6.67 -8.20
CA SER A 30 -13.66 7.18 -7.77
C SER A 30 -12.58 6.12 -7.90
N LYS A 31 -11.66 6.31 -8.84
CA LYS A 31 -10.53 5.42 -9.09
C LYS A 31 -9.33 5.70 -8.20
N GLN A 32 -9.25 6.88 -7.61
CA GLN A 32 -8.14 7.33 -6.76
C GLN A 32 -8.45 7.23 -5.26
N LYS A 33 -9.75 7.14 -4.90
CA LYS A 33 -10.17 6.98 -3.50
C LYS A 33 -11.30 5.97 -3.42
N PHE A 34 -11.06 4.86 -2.77
CA PHE A 34 -12.01 3.75 -2.70
C PHE A 34 -11.83 2.93 -1.42
N THR A 35 -12.86 2.19 -1.06
CA THR A 35 -12.82 1.27 0.08
C THR A 35 -13.15 -0.14 -0.39
N SER A 36 -12.27 -1.08 -0.09
CA SER A 36 -12.47 -2.50 -0.34
C SER A 36 -12.71 -3.24 0.97
N TYR A 37 -13.78 -4.02 1.04
CA TYR A 37 -14.16 -4.80 2.22
C TYR A 37 -13.71 -6.24 2.09
N PHE A 38 -13.18 -6.80 3.17
CA PHE A 38 -12.76 -8.20 3.20
C PHE A 38 -13.93 -9.09 3.62
N PRO A 39 -14.23 -10.16 2.89
CA PRO A 39 -15.28 -11.10 3.27
C PRO A 39 -14.96 -11.79 4.60
N THR A 40 -13.68 -11.99 4.88
CA THR A 40 -13.19 -12.51 6.17
C THR A 40 -12.14 -11.55 6.70
N PRO A 41 -12.34 -10.99 7.89
CA PRO A 41 -11.36 -10.10 8.49
C PRO A 41 -10.02 -10.78 8.73
N LEU A 42 -8.93 -10.07 8.46
CA LEU A 42 -7.58 -10.48 8.85
C LEU A 42 -7.33 -10.06 10.30
N GLU A 43 -6.61 -10.89 11.06
CA GLU A 43 -6.35 -10.63 12.47
C GLU A 43 -4.86 -10.78 12.80
N ASN A 44 -4.42 -10.04 13.83
CA ASN A 44 -3.04 -10.07 14.32
C ASN A 44 -1.98 -9.80 13.24
N ILE A 45 -2.20 -8.79 12.43
CA ILE A 45 -1.30 -8.43 11.34
C ILE A 45 -0.04 -7.81 11.91
N VAL A 46 1.12 -8.39 11.59
CA VAL A 46 2.44 -7.91 12.01
C VAL A 46 3.22 -7.24 10.88
N GLN A 47 2.86 -7.54 9.63
CA GLN A 47 3.52 -6.94 8.47
C GLN A 47 2.55 -6.86 7.30
N VAL A 48 2.67 -5.79 6.53
CA VAL A 48 2.00 -5.62 5.24
C VAL A 48 3.03 -5.22 4.19
N GLN A 49 2.99 -5.88 3.06
CA GLN A 49 3.86 -5.62 1.92
C GLN A 49 3.01 -5.36 0.67
N LEU A 50 3.33 -4.29 -0.05
CA LEU A 50 2.84 -4.09 -1.41
C LEU A 50 3.71 -4.91 -2.36
N ILE A 51 3.11 -5.89 -3.04
CA ILE A 51 3.81 -6.76 -3.99
C ILE A 51 3.78 -6.16 -5.39
N ALA A 52 2.62 -5.64 -5.79
CA ALA A 52 2.45 -5.03 -7.08
C ALA A 52 1.38 -3.92 -7.02
N ALA A 53 1.52 -2.95 -7.89
CA ALA A 53 0.54 -1.91 -8.11
C ALA A 53 0.44 -1.60 -9.60
N HIS A 54 -0.78 -1.44 -10.06
CA HIS A 54 -1.12 -0.87 -11.35
C HIS A 54 -1.99 0.36 -11.09
N ILE A 55 -1.55 1.51 -11.52
CA ILE A 55 -2.24 2.78 -11.31
C ILE A 55 -2.18 3.56 -12.62
N ASP A 56 -3.33 3.90 -13.16
CA ASP A 56 -3.41 4.82 -14.28
C ASP A 56 -3.23 6.24 -13.75
N ASN A 57 -2.10 6.86 -14.06
CA ASN A 57 -1.70 8.18 -13.60
C ASN A 57 -1.61 9.13 -14.80
N HIS A 58 -2.57 10.04 -14.90
CA HIS A 58 -2.59 11.04 -15.97
C HIS A 58 -1.86 12.33 -15.65
N ASP A 59 -1.48 12.52 -14.39
CA ASP A 59 -0.78 13.73 -13.97
C ASP A 59 0.73 13.66 -14.23
N ALA A 60 1.23 12.56 -14.80
CA ALA A 60 2.66 12.31 -15.04
C ALA A 60 3.53 12.58 -13.79
N SER A 61 2.98 12.34 -12.59
CA SER A 61 3.66 12.57 -11.32
C SER A 61 4.82 11.60 -11.15
N THR A 62 5.96 12.11 -10.69
CA THR A 62 7.14 11.28 -10.44
C THR A 62 7.09 10.55 -9.10
N LEU A 63 6.25 11.01 -8.19
CA LEU A 63 6.02 10.40 -6.89
C LEU A 63 4.52 10.19 -6.67
N ILE A 64 4.14 8.97 -6.33
CA ILE A 64 2.79 8.61 -5.95
C ILE A 64 2.79 8.13 -4.51
N HIS A 65 1.95 8.73 -3.68
CA HIS A 65 1.76 8.33 -2.30
C HIS A 65 0.51 7.47 -2.16
N LEU A 66 0.68 6.28 -1.64
CA LEU A 66 -0.44 5.41 -1.26
C LEU A 66 -0.78 5.69 0.21
N LYS A 67 -1.93 6.30 0.43
CA LYS A 67 -2.48 6.50 1.77
C LYS A 67 -3.51 5.42 2.02
N ILE A 68 -3.37 4.72 3.14
CA ILE A 68 -4.28 3.66 3.54
C ILE A 68 -4.66 3.91 5.00
N ASP A 69 -5.91 4.24 5.23
CA ASP A 69 -6.35 4.73 6.54
C ASP A 69 -6.15 3.72 7.67
N GLU A 70 -6.37 2.45 7.41
CA GLU A 70 -6.24 1.38 8.39
C GLU A 70 -4.79 0.94 8.65
N LEU A 71 -3.88 1.29 7.72
CA LEU A 71 -2.47 0.88 7.75
C LEU A 71 -1.53 2.06 8.04
N ARG A 72 -2.02 3.08 8.68
CA ARG A 72 -1.23 4.28 9.00
C ARG A 72 -0.01 3.91 9.81
N THR A 73 1.16 4.30 9.34
CA THR A 73 2.39 4.06 10.06
C THR A 73 3.14 5.32 10.38
N ILE A 74 3.33 6.18 9.41
CA ILE A 74 4.23 7.33 9.54
C ILE A 74 3.70 8.50 8.72
N PHE A 75 3.98 9.69 9.16
CA PHE A 75 3.81 10.91 8.39
C PHE A 75 5.02 11.12 7.47
N SER A 76 4.77 11.54 6.26
CA SER A 76 5.80 11.98 5.33
C SER A 76 5.95 13.49 5.46
N GLN A 77 7.15 13.95 5.80
CA GLN A 77 7.48 15.39 5.83
C GLN A 77 8.20 15.79 4.56
N ARG A 78 7.78 16.91 4.00
CA ARG A 78 8.50 17.58 2.90
C ARG A 78 9.48 18.59 3.46
N GLY A 79 10.59 18.76 2.75
CA GLY A 79 11.53 19.85 3.03
C GLY A 79 10.85 21.21 2.85
N LYS A 80 11.06 22.12 3.79
CA LYS A 80 10.56 23.49 3.77
C LYS A 80 11.68 24.50 3.77
N THR A 81 11.45 25.62 3.07
CA THR A 81 12.28 26.83 3.17
C THR A 81 11.81 27.76 4.29
N ASP A 82 10.56 27.67 4.73
CA ASP A 82 9.98 28.54 5.77
C ASP A 82 9.19 27.75 6.81
N LEU A 83 9.34 28.13 8.09
CA LEU A 83 8.70 27.49 9.25
C LEU A 83 7.25 27.95 9.47
N ASP A 84 6.81 29.00 8.79
CA ASP A 84 5.55 29.68 9.11
C ASP A 84 4.28 29.09 8.50
N THR A 85 4.37 28.11 7.60
CA THR A 85 3.20 27.45 7.01
C THR A 85 3.18 25.99 7.32
N ALA A 86 2.77 25.64 8.54
CA ALA A 86 2.91 24.30 9.10
C ALA A 86 2.04 23.21 8.41
N ASP A 87 0.91 23.59 7.83
CA ASP A 87 -0.13 22.61 7.51
C ASP A 87 -0.04 21.98 6.10
N ASP A 88 0.60 22.62 5.14
CA ASP A 88 0.52 22.20 3.74
C ASP A 88 1.57 21.15 3.29
N ASN A 89 2.48 20.74 4.17
CA ASN A 89 3.61 19.87 3.79
C ASN A 89 3.62 18.49 4.42
N MET A 90 2.62 18.15 5.20
CA MET A 90 2.50 16.82 5.77
C MET A 90 1.43 16.00 5.05
N ILE A 91 1.85 14.89 4.45
CA ILE A 91 0.91 13.87 4.00
C ILE A 91 0.80 12.84 5.11
N ASN A 92 -0.27 12.92 5.88
CA ASN A 92 -0.53 12.01 6.98
C ASN A 92 -1.05 10.65 6.48
N GLY A 93 -0.60 9.58 7.11
CA GLY A 93 -1.15 8.25 6.87
C GLY A 93 -0.66 7.57 5.60
N VAL A 94 0.49 7.97 5.07
CA VAL A 94 1.10 7.30 3.92
C VAL A 94 1.52 5.90 4.31
N PHE A 95 1.02 4.91 3.58
CA PHE A 95 1.50 3.53 3.67
C PHE A 95 2.83 3.37 2.94
N GLY A 96 2.96 3.96 1.76
CA GLY A 96 4.18 3.90 0.97
C GLY A 96 4.20 4.91 -0.17
N THR A 97 5.39 5.16 -0.70
CA THR A 97 5.59 6.05 -1.84
C THR A 97 6.19 5.24 -2.98
N LEU A 98 5.58 5.34 -4.14
CA LEU A 98 6.07 4.78 -5.39
C LEU A 98 6.81 5.86 -6.16
N VAL A 99 8.01 5.54 -6.61
CA VAL A 99 8.79 6.37 -7.52
C VAL A 99 8.49 5.92 -8.93
N THR A 100 8.15 6.84 -9.80
CA THR A 100 7.78 6.58 -11.19
C THR A 100 8.66 7.37 -12.13
N ASP A 101 8.65 7.02 -13.40
CA ASP A 101 9.34 7.76 -14.46
C ASP A 101 8.50 8.92 -15.03
N GLY A 102 7.34 9.19 -14.44
CA GLY A 102 6.44 10.24 -14.92
C GLY A 102 5.59 9.82 -16.11
N THR A 103 5.46 8.53 -16.37
CA THR A 103 4.56 8.01 -17.42
C THR A 103 3.11 8.00 -16.95
N ASP A 104 2.17 7.99 -17.89
CA ASP A 104 0.73 7.97 -17.65
C ASP A 104 0.25 6.71 -16.92
N ARG A 105 1.05 5.65 -16.96
CA ARG A 105 0.73 4.37 -16.33
C ARG A 105 1.86 3.92 -15.41
N ILE A 106 1.52 3.63 -14.17
CA ILE A 106 2.46 3.11 -13.18
C ILE A 106 2.26 1.62 -13.07
N VAL A 107 3.35 0.87 -13.28
CA VAL A 107 3.41 -0.56 -13.01
C VAL A 107 4.54 -0.80 -12.02
N PHE A 108 4.18 -0.97 -10.77
CA PHE A 108 5.11 -1.33 -9.71
C PHE A 108 5.16 -2.86 -9.56
N LYS A 109 6.35 -3.42 -9.55
CA LYS A 109 6.60 -4.84 -9.31
C LYS A 109 7.73 -4.94 -8.31
N ASN A 110 7.45 -5.17 -7.08
CA ASN A 110 8.34 -5.55 -5.98
C ASN A 110 9.88 -5.34 -6.15
N GLU A 111 10.28 -4.42 -7.01
CA GLU A 111 11.69 -4.06 -7.21
C GLU A 111 12.22 -3.25 -6.03
N TYR A 112 11.31 -2.50 -5.39
CA TYR A 112 11.53 -1.83 -4.11
C TYR A 112 10.46 -2.30 -3.12
N PRO A 113 10.79 -3.09 -2.11
CA PRO A 113 9.79 -3.57 -1.19
C PRO A 113 9.20 -2.41 -0.38
N VAL A 114 7.94 -2.08 -0.66
CA VAL A 114 7.14 -1.22 0.22
C VAL A 114 6.59 -2.12 1.31
N ILE A 115 7.28 -2.15 2.45
CA ILE A 115 6.96 -3.02 3.58
C ILE A 115 6.76 -2.16 4.82
N GLN A 116 5.65 -2.41 5.52
CA GLN A 116 5.38 -1.84 6.82
C GLN A 116 5.31 -2.95 7.88
N GLN A 117 6.01 -2.74 8.98
CA GLN A 117 6.01 -3.65 10.13
C GLN A 117 5.34 -2.98 11.31
N TYR A 118 4.49 -3.72 12.01
CA TYR A 118 3.73 -3.24 13.14
C TYR A 118 4.26 -3.87 14.43
N TYR A 119 4.91 -3.06 15.26
CA TYR A 119 5.36 -3.49 16.59
C TYR A 119 4.20 -3.95 17.45
N ASN A 120 3.10 -3.21 17.40
CA ASN A 120 1.83 -3.64 17.98
C ASN A 120 0.97 -4.20 16.84
N PRO A 121 0.70 -5.51 16.80
CA PRO A 121 -0.09 -6.12 15.75
C PRO A 121 -1.46 -5.44 15.58
N ILE A 122 -1.86 -5.23 14.33
CA ILE A 122 -3.22 -4.78 14.03
C ILE A 122 -4.16 -5.93 14.37
N ARG A 123 -5.02 -5.73 15.37
CA ARG A 123 -5.86 -6.81 15.92
C ARG A 123 -6.87 -7.35 14.92
N LYS A 124 -7.47 -6.46 14.13
CA LYS A 124 -8.50 -6.80 13.15
C LYS A 124 -8.50 -5.80 12.02
N LEU A 125 -8.58 -6.31 10.80
CA LEU A 125 -8.70 -5.54 9.58
C LEU A 125 -9.81 -6.15 8.73
N ASP A 126 -10.87 -5.40 8.47
CA ASP A 126 -12.03 -5.84 7.70
C ASP A 126 -12.22 -5.05 6.39
N ARG A 127 -11.40 -4.02 6.18
CA ARG A 127 -11.43 -3.18 4.97
C ARG A 127 -10.10 -2.48 4.77
N LEU A 128 -9.90 -1.96 3.57
CA LEU A 128 -8.86 -1.00 3.22
C LEU A 128 -9.50 0.22 2.58
N THR A 129 -9.28 1.37 3.15
CA THR A 129 -9.63 2.67 2.58
C THR A 129 -8.37 3.25 1.94
N VAL A 130 -8.32 3.18 0.62
CA VAL A 130 -7.16 3.57 -0.19
C VAL A 130 -7.40 4.93 -0.81
N GLU A 131 -6.36 5.77 -0.76
CA GLU A 131 -6.32 7.07 -1.40
C GLU A 131 -4.97 7.21 -2.11
N VAL A 132 -5.00 7.49 -3.40
CA VAL A 132 -3.82 7.63 -4.26
C VAL A 132 -3.55 9.11 -4.48
N LEU A 133 -2.43 9.59 -3.97
CA LEU A 133 -2.07 10.99 -3.96
C LEU A 133 -0.84 11.24 -4.82
N LYS A 134 -0.84 12.35 -5.55
CA LYS A 134 0.34 12.84 -6.26
C LYS A 134 1.34 13.50 -5.34
N GLU A 135 2.51 13.80 -5.84
CA GLU A 135 3.61 14.43 -5.11
C GLU A 135 3.23 15.71 -4.37
N THR A 136 2.25 16.46 -4.85
CA THR A 136 1.73 17.67 -4.19
C THR A 136 0.79 17.41 -3.03
N GLY A 137 0.39 16.15 -2.80
CA GLY A 137 -0.60 15.77 -1.78
C GLY A 137 -2.05 15.85 -2.27
N GLY A 138 -2.29 16.30 -3.50
CA GLY A 138 -3.61 16.25 -4.13
C GLY A 138 -3.89 14.86 -4.73
N ASP A 139 -5.14 14.59 -5.02
CA ASP A 139 -5.56 13.36 -5.67
C ASP A 139 -4.92 13.21 -7.07
N VAL A 140 -4.54 12.00 -7.42
CA VAL A 140 -4.13 11.66 -8.79
C VAL A 140 -5.37 11.75 -9.69
N THR A 141 -5.23 12.40 -10.83
CA THR A 141 -6.31 12.43 -11.83
C THR A 141 -6.28 11.13 -12.61
N VAL A 142 -7.32 10.32 -12.45
CA VAL A 142 -7.50 9.09 -13.22
C VAL A 142 -8.55 9.34 -14.28
N THR A 143 -8.25 9.04 -15.56
CA THR A 143 -9.25 9.23 -16.64
C THR A 143 -10.42 8.27 -16.49
N SER A 144 -11.51 8.63 -17.15
CA SER A 144 -12.65 7.73 -17.37
C SER A 144 -12.16 6.43 -18.02
N GLY A 145 -12.31 5.32 -17.30
CA GLY A 145 -11.84 3.99 -17.72
C GLY A 145 -10.45 3.58 -17.21
N GLY A 146 -9.71 4.47 -16.54
CA GLY A 146 -8.48 4.10 -15.83
C GLY A 146 -8.79 3.24 -14.60
N GLU A 147 -7.87 2.37 -14.24
CA GLU A 147 -8.03 1.42 -13.15
C GLU A 147 -6.89 1.51 -12.16
N THR A 148 -7.19 1.27 -10.90
CA THR A 148 -6.20 1.06 -9.84
C THR A 148 -6.32 -0.37 -9.34
N CYS A 149 -5.20 -1.10 -9.35
CA CYS A 149 -5.12 -2.46 -8.82
C CYS A 149 -3.88 -2.57 -7.93
N LEU A 150 -4.08 -2.96 -6.68
CA LEU A 150 -3.02 -3.11 -5.69
C LEU A 150 -3.01 -4.55 -5.17
N ILE A 151 -1.83 -5.14 -5.09
CA ILE A 151 -1.66 -6.49 -4.56
C ILE A 151 -0.81 -6.42 -3.29
N PHE A 152 -1.42 -6.80 -2.18
CA PHE A 152 -0.79 -6.82 -0.86
C PHE A 152 -0.53 -8.24 -0.39
N ARG A 153 0.56 -8.40 0.35
CA ARG A 153 0.80 -9.56 1.21
C ARG A 153 0.70 -9.13 2.66
N PHE A 154 -0.19 -9.78 3.40
CA PHE A 154 -0.33 -9.63 4.84
C PHE A 154 0.34 -10.79 5.53
N VAL A 155 1.09 -10.49 6.58
CA VAL A 155 1.66 -11.47 7.49
C VAL A 155 0.94 -11.34 8.81
N CYS A 156 0.25 -12.39 9.21
CA CYS A 156 -0.54 -12.45 10.43
C CYS A 156 0.10 -13.42 11.42
N LYS A 157 0.17 -13.06 12.68
CA LYS A 157 0.63 -13.95 13.72
C LYS A 157 -0.43 -15.02 14.02
N ASN A 158 -0.03 -16.28 14.02
CA ASN A 158 -0.95 -17.37 14.28
C ASN A 158 -1.50 -17.28 15.74
N LYS A 159 -2.82 -17.40 15.90
CA LYS A 159 -3.50 -17.30 17.19
C LYS A 159 -3.16 -18.42 18.16
N ASN A 160 -2.74 -19.56 17.65
CA ASN A 160 -2.56 -20.79 18.43
C ASN A 160 -1.17 -20.93 19.05
N MET A 161 -0.28 -19.93 18.85
CA MET A 161 1.03 -19.95 19.49
C MET A 161 0.98 -19.30 20.87
N PRO A 162 1.35 -20.03 21.93
CA PRO A 162 1.49 -19.44 23.26
C PRO A 162 2.62 -18.39 23.22
N TYR A 163 2.41 -17.31 23.96
CA TYR A 163 3.42 -16.28 24.18
C TYR A 163 4.60 -16.82 25.00
#